data_60f8e164def26636fe87e6203588648d
#
_entry.id   60f8e164def26636fe87e6203588648d
#
_cell.length_a   1.000
_cell.length_b   1.000
_cell.length_c   1.000
_cell.angle_alpha   90.00
_cell.angle_beta   90.00
_cell.angle_gamma   90.00
#
_symmetry.space_group_name_H-M   'P 1'
#
loop_
_entity.id
_entity.type
_entity.pdbx_description
1 polymer ?
#
loop_
_entity_poly.entity_id
_entity_poly.type
_entity_poly.pdbx_seq_one_letter_code
_entity_poly.pdbx_strand_id
1 'polypeptide(L)' 'MVELTPIEKLVVKAMQELGATKEDTLKTADDIAKKCNRPKSMVTNTLVSLSQKNIVKRVAREKAAGYYLTQQVSV' A
#
# COMPACT_ATOMS: atom_id res chain seq x y z
N MET A 1 15.29 5.68 10.05
CA MET A 1 14.53 6.35 8.99
C MET A 1 14.44 5.43 7.78
N VAL A 2 13.23 5.19 7.27
CA VAL A 2 13.04 4.30 6.13
C VAL A 2 13.08 5.11 4.84
N GLU A 3 13.95 4.70 3.93
CA GLU A 3 14.05 5.33 2.62
C GLU A 3 13.09 4.67 1.66
N LEU A 4 12.29 5.49 0.98
CA LEU A 4 11.33 5.00 0.02
C LEU A 4 11.73 5.40 -1.39
N THR A 5 11.56 4.46 -2.33
CA THR A 5 11.73 4.77 -3.75
C THR A 5 10.57 5.65 -4.21
N PRO A 6 10.72 6.35 -5.36
CA PRO A 6 9.62 7.18 -5.87
C PRO A 6 8.30 6.43 -6.04
N ILE A 7 8.36 5.17 -6.50
CA ILE A 7 7.14 4.37 -6.66
C ILE A 7 6.54 4.00 -5.30
N GLU A 8 7.38 3.71 -4.32
CA GLU A 8 6.91 3.41 -2.97
C GLU A 8 6.20 4.62 -2.36
N LYS A 9 6.76 5.80 -2.55
CA LYS A 9 6.13 7.05 -2.08
C LYS A 9 4.77 7.25 -2.74
N LEU A 10 4.69 6.98 -4.03
CA LEU A 10 3.44 7.11 -4.77
C LEU A 10 2.37 6.18 -4.23
N VAL A 11 2.74 4.92 -3.97
CA VAL A 11 1.82 3.93 -3.41
C VAL A 11 1.38 4.31 -2.00
N VAL A 12 2.31 4.73 -1.15
CA VAL A 12 2.00 5.15 0.21
C VAL A 12 1.04 6.34 0.20
N LYS A 13 1.31 7.31 -0.65
CA LYS A 13 0.44 8.48 -0.77
C LYS A 13 -0.97 8.08 -1.22
N ALA A 14 -1.05 7.17 -2.19
CA ALA A 14 -2.34 6.67 -2.66
C ALA A 14 -3.11 5.99 -1.53
N MET A 15 -2.42 5.18 -0.73
CA MET A 15 -3.06 4.51 0.40
C MET A 15 -3.56 5.52 1.44
N GLN A 16 -2.80 6.58 1.71
CA GLN A 16 -3.23 7.64 2.62
C GLN A 16 -4.48 8.34 2.09
N GLU A 17 -4.51 8.63 0.80
CA GLU A 17 -5.66 9.27 0.17
C GLU A 17 -6.90 8.38 0.17
N LEU A 18 -6.71 7.07 0.08
CA LEU A 18 -7.79 6.09 0.14
C LEU A 18 -8.24 5.81 1.58
N GLY A 19 -7.47 6.29 2.54
CA GLY A 19 -7.77 6.03 3.95
C GLY A 19 -7.33 4.66 4.43
N ALA A 20 -6.43 3.99 3.70
CA ALA A 20 -5.93 2.67 4.06
C ALA A 20 -4.86 2.76 5.15
N THR A 21 -5.24 3.31 6.29
CA THR A 21 -4.32 3.53 7.41
C THR A 21 -4.62 2.64 8.60
N LYS A 22 -5.68 1.84 8.52
CA LYS A 22 -6.10 0.94 9.58
C LYS A 22 -6.53 -0.40 8.99
N GLU A 23 -6.52 -1.43 9.81
CA GLU A 23 -6.97 -2.75 9.39
C GLU A 23 -8.41 -2.74 8.90
N ASP A 24 -9.26 -1.94 9.53
CA ASP A 24 -10.67 -1.83 9.16
C ASP A 24 -10.89 -1.15 7.81
N THR A 25 -9.92 -0.37 7.34
CA THR A 25 -10.04 0.41 6.11
C THR A 25 -9.04 -0.02 5.06
N LEU A 26 -8.55 -1.26 5.15
CA LEU A 26 -7.58 -1.78 4.18
C LEU A 26 -8.13 -1.73 2.76
N LYS A 27 -7.23 -1.64 1.80
CA LYS A 27 -7.57 -1.58 0.37
C LYS A 27 -6.79 -2.64 -0.38
N THR A 28 -7.37 -3.12 -1.48
CA THR A 28 -6.71 -4.11 -2.32
C THR A 28 -5.67 -3.45 -3.22
N ALA A 29 -4.80 -4.28 -3.80
CA ALA A 29 -3.82 -3.78 -4.78
C ALA A 29 -4.52 -3.14 -5.98
N ASP A 30 -5.67 -3.67 -6.39
CA ASP A 30 -6.47 -3.09 -7.48
C ASP A 30 -6.88 -1.65 -7.16
N ASP A 31 -7.40 -1.42 -5.97
CA ASP A 31 -7.83 -0.08 -5.55
C ASP A 31 -6.65 0.88 -5.56
N ILE A 32 -5.52 0.44 -5.03
CA ILE A 32 -4.33 1.26 -4.95
C ILE A 32 -3.78 1.54 -6.36
N ALA A 33 -3.78 0.52 -7.22
CA ALA A 33 -3.30 0.67 -8.59
C ALA A 33 -4.14 1.69 -9.37
N LYS A 34 -5.45 1.66 -9.18
CA LYS A 34 -6.35 2.63 -9.81
C LYS A 34 -6.08 4.03 -9.31
N LYS A 35 -5.84 4.17 -8.01
CA LYS A 35 -5.56 5.49 -7.42
C LYS A 35 -4.23 6.05 -7.91
N CYS A 36 -3.21 5.20 -8.03
CA CYS A 36 -1.89 5.59 -8.52
C CYS A 36 -1.82 5.74 -10.03
N ASN A 37 -2.80 5.18 -10.74
CA ASN A 37 -2.77 5.08 -12.19
C ASN A 37 -1.53 4.28 -12.66
N ARG A 38 -1.26 3.17 -11.99
CA ARG A 38 -0.12 2.29 -12.28
C ARG A 38 -0.59 0.85 -12.43
N PRO A 39 0.18 0.01 -13.15
CA PRO A 39 -0.18 -1.40 -13.30
C PRO A 39 -0.25 -2.11 -11.95
N LYS A 40 -1.21 -3.03 -11.82
CA LYS A 40 -1.39 -3.80 -10.59
C LYS A 40 -0.13 -4.58 -10.21
N SER A 41 0.56 -5.16 -11.18
CA SER A 41 1.79 -5.93 -10.92
C SER A 41 2.86 -5.05 -10.27
N MET A 42 3.03 -3.83 -10.76
CA MET A 42 3.97 -2.88 -10.18
C MET A 42 3.58 -2.52 -8.75
N VAL A 43 2.29 -2.24 -8.53
CA VAL A 43 1.77 -1.91 -7.20
C VAL A 43 1.93 -3.08 -6.24
N THR A 44 1.62 -4.31 -6.69
CA THR A 44 1.77 -5.50 -5.86
C THR A 44 3.22 -5.69 -5.42
N ASN A 45 4.16 -5.58 -6.35
CA ASN A 45 5.58 -5.70 -6.04
C ASN A 45 6.01 -4.62 -5.05
N THR A 46 5.52 -3.40 -5.23
CA THR A 46 5.82 -2.30 -4.33
C THR A 46 5.25 -2.54 -2.93
N LEU A 47 4.02 -3.06 -2.86
CA LEU A 47 3.38 -3.39 -1.58
C LEU A 47 4.15 -4.48 -0.84
N VAL A 48 4.67 -5.47 -1.56
CA VAL A 48 5.51 -6.52 -0.95
C VAL A 48 6.77 -5.89 -0.35
N SER A 49 7.40 -4.99 -1.10
CA SER A 49 8.59 -4.28 -0.62
C SER A 49 8.28 -3.45 0.62
N LEU A 50 7.18 -2.71 0.61
CA LEU A 50 6.75 -1.91 1.76
C LEU A 50 6.43 -2.79 2.97
N SER A 51 5.85 -3.96 2.72
CA SER A 51 5.56 -4.91 3.79
C SER A 51 6.85 -5.42 4.45
N GLN A 52 7.89 -5.66 3.66
CA GLN A 52 9.19 -6.06 4.18
C GLN A 52 9.82 -4.97 5.03
N LYS A 53 9.51 -3.72 4.75
CA LYS A 53 9.98 -2.57 5.52
C LYS A 53 9.10 -2.25 6.73
N ASN A 54 8.06 -3.06 6.95
CA ASN A 54 7.09 -2.89 8.05
C ASN A 54 6.30 -1.58 7.96
N ILE A 55 6.14 -1.05 6.75
CA ILE A 55 5.35 0.16 6.50
C ILE A 55 3.90 -0.21 6.19
N VAL A 56 3.72 -1.33 5.50
CA VAL A 56 2.42 -1.84 5.07
C VAL A 56 2.23 -3.24 5.62
N LYS A 57 1.02 -3.59 5.99
CA LYS A 57 0.68 -4.95 6.40
C LYS A 57 -0.34 -5.54 5.45
N ARG A 58 -0.11 -6.79 5.07
CA ARG A 58 -1.03 -7.54 4.21
C ARG A 58 -1.98 -8.34 5.08
N VAL A 59 -3.27 -8.25 4.77
CA VAL A 59 -4.30 -9.02 5.46
C VAL A 59 -5.00 -9.88 4.42
N ALA A 60 -4.97 -11.20 4.62
CA ALA A 60 -5.65 -12.12 3.71
C ALA A 60 -7.16 -12.06 3.95
N ARG A 61 -7.92 -11.94 2.87
CA ARG A 61 -9.38 -11.96 2.90
C ARG A 61 -9.87 -13.07 1.97
N GLU A 62 -11.15 -13.41 2.06
CA GLU A 62 -11.72 -14.50 1.28
C GLU A 62 -11.55 -14.30 -0.22
N LYS A 63 -11.72 -13.08 -0.71
CA LYS A 63 -11.68 -12.80 -2.14
C LYS A 63 -10.37 -12.21 -2.61
N ALA A 64 -9.71 -11.42 -1.79
CA ALA A 64 -8.47 -10.77 -2.17
C ALA A 64 -7.73 -10.31 -0.92
N ALA A 65 -6.42 -10.21 -1.03
CA ALA A 65 -5.60 -9.65 0.05
C ALA A 65 -5.76 -8.14 0.07
N GLY A 66 -5.90 -7.58 1.28
CA GLY A 66 -5.94 -6.15 1.48
C GLY A 66 -4.64 -5.67 2.09
N TYR A 67 -4.39 -4.40 1.97
CA TYR A 67 -3.17 -3.76 2.50
C TYR A 67 -3.54 -2.50 3.24
N TYR A 68 -2.81 -2.21 4.31
CA TYR A 68 -2.99 -0.96 5.04
C TYR A 68 -1.67 -0.49 5.61
N LEU A 69 -1.57 0.81 5.85
CA LEU A 69 -0.36 1.40 6.41
C LEU A 69 -0.32 1.17 7.92
N THR A 70 0.81 0.64 8.40
CA THR A 70 1.00 0.40 9.83
C THR A 70 1.69 1.57 10.51
N GLN A 71 2.27 2.47 9.74
CA GLN A 71 3.00 3.62 10.24
C GLN A 71 2.60 4.86 9.44
N GLN A 72 2.66 6.00 10.09
CA GLN A 72 2.51 7.26 9.38
C GLN A 72 3.83 7.59 8.70
N VAL A 73 3.80 7.61 7.38
CA VAL A 73 4.98 7.93 6.57
C VAL A 73 4.70 9.25 5.86
N SER A 74 5.61 10.19 6.05
CA SER A 74 5.52 11.47 5.37
C SER A 74 6.07 11.33 3.95
N VAL A 75 5.25 11.60 2.96
CA VAL A 75 5.66 11.52 1.54
C VAL A 75 5.25 12.76 0.77
#